data_05c4ecb94ec7e03c5697927bb134f866
#
_entry.id   05c4ecb94ec7e03c5697927bb134f866
#
_cell.length_a   1.000
_cell.length_b   1.000
_cell.length_c   1.000
_cell.angle_alpha   90.00
_cell.angle_beta   90.00
_cell.angle_gamma   90.00
#
_symmetry.space_group_name_H-M   'P 1'
#
loop_
_entity.id
_entity.type
_entity.pdbx_description
1 polymer ?
#
loop_
_entity_poly.entity_id
_entity_poly.type
_entity_poly.pdbx_seq_one_letter_code
_entity_poly.pdbx_strand_id
1 'polypeptide(L)'
;MKRTLLTLLAALVLLPALADEGMWLPSLISERIDDMRSKGFRLTAEDIYSINKASMKDAVVLFNGGCTGELISPEGLLLTNHHCGYDAIQKHSTVEHDYLTNGFWAMSRAEELPNEKLWVRFLVRMEEVTDRIAAGETAAQIVEKAKAEGTGYKASVEQMYYGNQQFLFVYEQFDDVRLVAAPPSSIGKFGGDTDNWIWPRHTGDFSMFRVYASKDNRPAAYSPQNVPYRPKKHFSISTKGVKEGDFTMIYGFPGNTQEYILSDAVAYIAERSDPAKIAIRTGRLDIITKAQESDPALRIHYAAKHASIANAWKKWQGEALGIDRRGTVAAKFDYETQFGLWSVGRPEYAGVVMGLSLIHI
;
A
#
# COMPACT_ATOMS: atom_id res chain seq x y z
N MET A 1 44.65 -24.91 8.04
CA MET A 1 44.20 -24.38 6.75
C MET A 1 42.77 -24.74 6.38
N LYS A 2 42.33 -26.01 6.34
CA LYS A 2 40.91 -26.34 5.98
C LYS A 2 39.87 -25.80 6.97
N ARG A 3 40.14 -25.77 8.28
CA ARG A 3 39.21 -25.22 9.29
C ARG A 3 39.09 -23.70 9.24
N THR A 4 40.19 -22.99 8.95
CA THR A 4 40.19 -21.52 8.77
C THR A 4 39.50 -21.11 7.50
N LEU A 5 39.55 -21.91 6.42
CA LEU A 5 38.81 -21.66 5.19
C LEU A 5 37.31 -21.87 5.35
N LEU A 6 36.89 -22.87 6.15
CA LEU A 6 35.48 -23.10 6.46
C LEU A 6 34.89 -21.97 7.32
N THR A 7 35.65 -21.41 8.27
CA THR A 7 35.18 -20.29 9.12
C THR A 7 35.12 -18.99 8.33
N LEU A 8 36.03 -18.76 7.37
CA LEU A 8 35.93 -17.64 6.44
C LEU A 8 34.73 -17.77 5.46
N LEU A 9 34.47 -19.00 4.95
CA LEU A 9 33.29 -19.26 4.12
C LEU A 9 32.00 -19.10 4.89
N ALA A 10 31.91 -19.53 6.16
CA ALA A 10 30.76 -19.35 7.02
C ALA A 10 30.56 -17.88 7.42
N ALA A 11 31.59 -17.07 7.54
CA ALA A 11 31.53 -15.65 7.80
C ALA A 11 31.03 -14.85 6.57
N LEU A 12 31.31 -15.33 5.34
CA LEU A 12 30.80 -14.72 4.11
C LEU A 12 29.24 -14.96 3.90
N VAL A 13 28.71 -16.02 4.51
CA VAL A 13 27.28 -16.36 4.41
C VAL A 13 26.42 -15.56 5.41
N LEU A 14 27.03 -14.82 6.33
CA LEU A 14 26.36 -14.01 7.36
C LEU A 14 26.34 -12.51 7.05
N LEU A 15 26.59 -12.10 5.81
CA LEU A 15 26.29 -10.72 5.43
C LEU A 15 24.77 -10.57 5.45
N PRO A 16 24.22 -9.72 6.33
CA PRO A 16 22.78 -9.43 6.26
C PRO A 16 22.50 -8.91 4.85
N ALA A 17 21.55 -9.51 4.17
CA ALA A 17 20.98 -8.93 2.95
C ALA A 17 20.34 -7.61 3.36
N LEU A 18 21.07 -6.51 3.20
CA LEU A 18 20.52 -5.17 3.42
C LEU A 18 19.57 -4.92 2.26
N ALA A 19 18.29 -4.82 2.57
CA ALA A 19 17.30 -4.31 1.63
C ALA A 19 17.58 -2.83 1.40
N ASP A 20 17.38 -2.38 0.17
CA ASP A 20 17.45 -0.96 -0.14
C ASP A 20 16.27 -0.24 0.51
N GLU A 21 16.56 0.81 1.24
CA GLU A 21 15.56 1.59 1.96
C GLU A 21 14.94 2.67 1.08
N GLY A 22 13.74 3.10 1.46
CA GLY A 22 13.04 4.24 0.91
C GLY A 22 11.84 3.86 0.04
N MET A 23 10.96 4.84 -0.09
CA MET A 23 9.83 4.84 -1.03
C MET A 23 10.04 5.99 -2.00
N TRP A 24 10.22 5.65 -3.28
CA TRP A 24 10.58 6.60 -4.33
C TRP A 24 9.34 7.06 -5.09
N LEU A 25 9.17 8.36 -5.27
CA LEU A 25 8.10 8.89 -6.12
C LEU A 25 8.37 8.53 -7.58
N PRO A 26 7.41 7.92 -8.31
CA PRO A 26 7.62 7.51 -9.69
C PRO A 26 8.01 8.65 -10.64
N SER A 27 7.51 9.87 -10.40
CA SER A 27 7.88 11.06 -11.17
C SER A 27 9.34 11.49 -11.02
N LEU A 28 10.00 11.09 -9.92
CA LEU A 28 11.39 11.39 -9.60
C LEU A 28 12.31 10.17 -9.79
N ILE A 29 11.81 9.06 -10.32
CA ILE A 29 12.56 7.80 -10.39
C ILE A 29 13.82 7.89 -11.25
N SER A 30 13.90 8.86 -12.17
CA SER A 30 15.11 9.12 -12.97
C SER A 30 16.35 9.36 -12.11
N GLU A 31 16.20 9.95 -10.92
CA GLU A 31 17.29 10.21 -9.98
C GLU A 31 17.86 8.92 -9.36
N ARG A 32 17.11 7.80 -9.42
CA ARG A 32 17.47 6.50 -8.86
C ARG A 32 17.82 5.46 -9.89
N ILE A 33 17.67 5.75 -11.17
CA ILE A 33 17.75 4.75 -12.23
C ILE A 33 19.13 4.11 -12.34
N ASP A 34 20.21 4.84 -12.08
CA ASP A 34 21.57 4.33 -12.17
C ASP A 34 21.89 3.41 -10.98
N ASP A 35 21.40 3.73 -9.78
CA ASP A 35 21.48 2.84 -8.62
C ASP A 35 20.68 1.55 -8.88
N MET A 36 19.44 1.65 -9.36
CA MET A 36 18.62 0.50 -9.73
C MET A 36 19.29 -0.37 -10.79
N ARG A 37 19.91 0.23 -11.80
CA ARG A 37 20.67 -0.49 -12.84
C ARG A 37 21.87 -1.23 -12.30
N SER A 38 22.59 -0.63 -11.34
CA SER A 38 23.72 -1.30 -10.68
C SER A 38 23.32 -2.59 -9.96
N LYS A 39 22.03 -2.69 -9.57
CA LYS A 39 21.40 -3.84 -8.90
C LYS A 39 20.67 -4.79 -9.86
N GLY A 40 20.76 -4.56 -11.18
CA GLY A 40 20.20 -5.45 -12.19
C GLY A 40 18.91 -4.98 -12.86
N PHE A 41 18.41 -3.78 -12.55
CA PHE A 41 17.24 -3.21 -13.24
C PHE A 41 17.58 -2.93 -14.71
N ARG A 42 16.67 -3.29 -15.63
CA ARG A 42 16.94 -3.24 -17.08
C ARG A 42 16.00 -2.33 -17.86
N LEU A 43 14.99 -1.77 -17.20
CA LEU A 43 14.06 -0.85 -17.84
C LEU A 43 14.56 0.60 -17.72
N THR A 44 13.83 1.52 -18.31
CA THR A 44 14.10 2.97 -18.23
C THR A 44 13.18 3.64 -17.20
N ALA A 45 13.51 4.86 -16.76
CA ALA A 45 12.63 5.65 -15.93
C ALA A 45 11.26 5.90 -16.60
N GLU A 46 11.23 6.09 -17.91
CA GLU A 46 10.01 6.28 -18.68
C GLU A 46 9.15 5.00 -18.78
N ASP A 47 9.73 3.81 -18.65
CA ASP A 47 8.96 2.57 -18.58
C ASP A 47 8.21 2.46 -17.25
N ILE A 48 8.75 3.05 -16.19
CA ILE A 48 8.12 3.13 -14.86
C ILE A 48 7.05 4.23 -14.86
N TYR A 49 7.42 5.44 -15.26
CA TYR A 49 6.53 6.60 -15.25
C TYR A 49 6.74 7.46 -16.48
N SER A 50 5.68 7.67 -17.25
CA SER A 50 5.65 8.62 -18.37
C SER A 50 4.25 9.21 -18.51
N ILE A 51 4.17 10.51 -18.82
CA ILE A 51 2.93 11.18 -19.20
C ILE A 51 2.70 11.15 -20.71
N ASN A 52 3.74 10.89 -21.48
CA ASN A 52 3.73 10.96 -22.95
C ASN A 52 3.51 9.62 -23.63
N LYS A 53 3.87 8.51 -22.96
CA LYS A 53 3.69 7.15 -23.48
C LYS A 53 3.15 6.21 -22.39
N ALA A 54 2.62 5.06 -22.80
CA ALA A 54 2.18 4.03 -21.86
C ALA A 54 3.37 3.52 -21.03
N SER A 55 3.21 3.47 -19.72
CA SER A 55 4.21 3.06 -18.74
C SER A 55 3.61 2.19 -17.65
N MET A 56 4.39 1.74 -16.69
CA MET A 56 3.88 0.90 -15.58
C MET A 56 2.74 1.57 -14.81
N LYS A 57 2.74 2.92 -14.69
CA LYS A 57 1.66 3.66 -14.04
C LYS A 57 0.28 3.42 -14.65
N ASP A 58 0.21 3.08 -15.95
CA ASP A 58 -1.05 2.85 -16.66
C ASP A 58 -1.59 1.43 -16.46
N ALA A 59 -0.81 0.56 -15.83
CA ALA A 59 -1.20 -0.80 -15.45
C ALA A 59 -1.50 -0.94 -13.95
N VAL A 60 -1.23 0.09 -13.14
CA VAL A 60 -1.39 0.07 -11.68
C VAL A 60 -2.46 1.05 -11.27
N VAL A 61 -3.34 0.65 -10.36
CA VAL A 61 -4.44 1.47 -9.88
C VAL A 61 -4.42 1.63 -8.36
N LEU A 62 -4.88 2.79 -7.91
CA LEU A 62 -5.34 2.96 -6.54
C LEU A 62 -6.72 2.31 -6.43
N PHE A 63 -6.79 1.21 -5.67
CA PHE A 63 -8.01 0.44 -5.44
C PHE A 63 -8.70 0.91 -4.17
N ASN A 64 -9.90 1.46 -4.32
CA ASN A 64 -10.77 1.92 -3.23
C ASN A 64 -10.09 2.81 -2.17
N GLY A 65 -9.08 3.58 -2.58
CA GLY A 65 -8.41 4.59 -1.74
C GLY A 65 -7.41 4.08 -0.71
N GLY A 66 -7.18 2.77 -0.60
CA GLY A 66 -6.29 2.20 0.42
C GLY A 66 -5.42 1.04 -0.05
N CYS A 67 -5.65 0.54 -1.25
CA CYS A 67 -4.95 -0.61 -1.79
C CYS A 67 -4.38 -0.32 -3.18
N THR A 68 -3.49 -1.19 -3.62
CA THR A 68 -3.00 -1.25 -5.00
C THR A 68 -3.62 -2.42 -5.72
N GLY A 69 -3.97 -2.23 -6.99
CA GLY A 69 -4.29 -3.31 -7.91
C GLY A 69 -3.53 -3.14 -9.22
N GLU A 70 -3.38 -4.22 -9.95
CA GLU A 70 -2.71 -4.22 -11.24
C GLU A 70 -3.55 -4.88 -12.32
N LEU A 71 -3.53 -4.31 -13.53
CA LEU A 71 -4.18 -4.89 -14.69
C LEU A 71 -3.30 -5.97 -15.28
N ILE A 72 -3.87 -7.16 -15.46
CA ILE A 72 -3.19 -8.36 -15.95
C ILE A 72 -3.74 -8.86 -17.29
N SER A 73 -4.65 -8.10 -17.91
CA SER A 73 -5.19 -8.44 -19.24
C SER A 73 -5.54 -7.20 -20.06
N PRO A 74 -5.63 -7.33 -21.40
CA PRO A 74 -6.08 -6.25 -22.27
C PRO A 74 -7.57 -5.92 -22.13
N GLU A 75 -8.32 -6.67 -21.31
CA GLU A 75 -9.75 -6.52 -21.07
C GLU A 75 -10.07 -6.19 -19.62
N GLY A 76 -9.23 -5.35 -18.99
CA GLY A 76 -9.49 -4.76 -17.68
C GLY A 76 -9.51 -5.73 -16.50
N LEU A 77 -9.02 -6.98 -16.66
CA LEU A 77 -8.88 -7.90 -15.52
C LEU A 77 -7.83 -7.37 -14.57
N LEU A 78 -8.23 -7.18 -13.32
CA LEU A 78 -7.46 -6.58 -12.26
C LEU A 78 -7.19 -7.61 -11.16
N LEU A 79 -5.95 -7.68 -10.71
CA LEU A 79 -5.52 -8.47 -9.56
C LEU A 79 -5.23 -7.52 -8.39
N THR A 80 -5.66 -7.90 -7.20
CA THR A 80 -5.34 -7.22 -5.94
C THR A 80 -5.34 -8.21 -4.79
N ASN A 81 -5.07 -7.77 -3.56
CA ASN A 81 -5.10 -8.65 -2.40
C ASN A 81 -6.52 -9.11 -2.05
N HIS A 82 -6.64 -10.30 -1.45
CA HIS A 82 -7.89 -10.79 -0.90
C HIS A 82 -8.44 -9.85 0.18
N HIS A 83 -7.58 -9.38 1.08
CA HIS A 83 -8.00 -8.45 2.13
C HIS A 83 -8.46 -7.10 1.58
N CYS A 84 -7.98 -6.66 0.41
CA CYS A 84 -8.45 -5.46 -0.25
C CYS A 84 -9.85 -5.64 -0.88
N GLY A 85 -10.13 -6.84 -1.38
CA GLY A 85 -11.45 -7.22 -1.90
C GLY A 85 -12.44 -7.68 -0.84
N TYR A 86 -12.03 -7.81 0.42
CA TYR A 86 -12.79 -8.51 1.46
C TYR A 86 -14.18 -7.90 1.73
N ASP A 87 -14.29 -6.58 1.73
CA ASP A 87 -15.58 -5.88 1.87
C ASP A 87 -16.52 -6.16 0.69
N ALA A 88 -16.00 -6.20 -0.53
CA ALA A 88 -16.77 -6.55 -1.71
C ALA A 88 -17.25 -8.01 -1.66
N ILE A 89 -16.38 -8.95 -1.29
CA ILE A 89 -16.72 -10.37 -1.13
C ILE A 89 -17.81 -10.52 -0.05
N GLN A 90 -17.66 -9.82 1.09
CA GLN A 90 -18.63 -9.82 2.17
C GLN A 90 -20.02 -9.35 1.71
N LYS A 91 -20.09 -8.24 0.95
CA LYS A 91 -21.37 -7.67 0.48
C LYS A 91 -22.16 -8.60 -0.43
N HIS A 92 -21.47 -9.50 -1.13
CA HIS A 92 -22.10 -10.53 -1.96
C HIS A 92 -22.35 -11.85 -1.23
N SER A 93 -21.88 -11.98 0.02
CA SER A 93 -22.06 -13.21 0.81
C SER A 93 -23.36 -13.18 1.58
N THR A 94 -24.06 -14.32 1.56
CA THR A 94 -25.21 -14.64 2.41
C THR A 94 -24.96 -15.96 3.14
N VAL A 95 -25.85 -16.37 4.01
CA VAL A 95 -25.74 -17.67 4.69
C VAL A 95 -25.83 -18.83 3.66
N GLU A 96 -26.66 -18.65 2.62
CA GLU A 96 -26.84 -19.64 1.53
C GLU A 96 -25.69 -19.61 0.52
N HIS A 97 -25.08 -18.46 0.32
CA HIS A 97 -23.98 -18.22 -0.62
C HIS A 97 -22.79 -17.55 0.09
N ASP A 98 -22.11 -18.33 0.91
CA ASP A 98 -21.00 -17.82 1.72
C ASP A 98 -19.70 -17.75 0.90
N TYR A 99 -19.56 -16.70 0.09
CA TYR A 99 -18.37 -16.45 -0.73
C TYR A 99 -17.12 -16.14 0.10
N LEU A 100 -17.26 -15.66 1.33
CA LEU A 100 -16.12 -15.49 2.24
C LEU A 100 -15.49 -16.84 2.59
N THR A 101 -16.31 -17.84 2.95
CA THR A 101 -15.81 -19.15 3.34
C THR A 101 -15.44 -20.01 2.13
N ASN A 102 -16.28 -20.01 1.08
CA ASN A 102 -16.20 -20.96 -0.02
C ASN A 102 -15.49 -20.41 -1.26
N GLY A 103 -15.23 -19.10 -1.28
CA GLY A 103 -14.72 -18.41 -2.46
C GLY A 103 -15.81 -18.14 -3.51
N PHE A 104 -15.43 -17.41 -4.54
CA PHE A 104 -16.28 -17.07 -5.69
C PHE A 104 -15.47 -17.10 -6.98
N TRP A 105 -16.04 -17.64 -8.04
CA TRP A 105 -15.44 -17.68 -9.38
C TRP A 105 -16.51 -17.47 -10.43
N ALA A 106 -16.49 -16.32 -11.12
CA ALA A 106 -17.32 -16.08 -12.28
C ALA A 106 -16.79 -16.89 -13.48
N MET A 107 -17.60 -17.81 -14.02
CA MET A 107 -17.24 -18.62 -15.19
C MET A 107 -17.53 -17.90 -16.50
N SER A 108 -18.26 -16.79 -16.43
CA SER A 108 -18.58 -15.92 -17.56
C SER A 108 -18.67 -14.46 -17.10
N ARG A 109 -18.60 -13.51 -18.05
CA ARG A 109 -18.78 -12.08 -17.74
C ARG A 109 -20.16 -11.74 -17.18
N ALA A 110 -21.16 -12.54 -17.49
CA ALA A 110 -22.52 -12.35 -16.98
C ALA A 110 -22.63 -12.68 -15.49
N GLU A 111 -21.72 -13.47 -14.96
CA GLU A 111 -21.66 -13.84 -13.54
C GLU A 111 -20.79 -12.90 -12.71
N GLU A 112 -20.04 -11.98 -13.34
CA GLU A 112 -19.22 -11.00 -12.62
C GLU A 112 -20.11 -10.06 -11.82
N LEU A 113 -19.83 -9.94 -10.50
CA LEU A 113 -20.71 -9.25 -9.55
C LEU A 113 -20.37 -7.75 -9.46
N PRO A 114 -21.32 -6.86 -9.80
CA PRO A 114 -21.09 -5.43 -9.71
C PRO A 114 -21.01 -4.97 -8.26
N ASN A 115 -20.12 -4.01 -7.96
CA ASN A 115 -19.93 -3.49 -6.62
C ASN A 115 -20.35 -2.02 -6.55
N GLU A 116 -21.35 -1.72 -5.73
CA GLU A 116 -21.68 -0.35 -5.41
C GLU A 116 -20.55 0.35 -4.66
N LYS A 117 -20.25 1.59 -5.04
CA LYS A 117 -19.25 2.46 -4.40
C LYS A 117 -17.80 1.94 -4.43
N LEU A 118 -17.52 0.85 -5.15
CA LEU A 118 -16.16 0.42 -5.43
C LEU A 118 -15.64 1.15 -6.66
N TRP A 119 -14.46 1.71 -6.56
CA TRP A 119 -13.83 2.43 -7.65
C TRP A 119 -12.33 2.13 -7.72
N VAL A 120 -11.78 2.37 -8.90
CA VAL A 120 -10.33 2.37 -9.12
C VAL A 120 -9.91 3.68 -9.78
N ARG A 121 -8.69 4.12 -9.47
CA ARG A 121 -8.08 5.31 -10.06
C ARG A 121 -6.78 4.98 -10.75
N PHE A 122 -6.67 5.40 -12.01
CA PHE A 122 -5.43 5.38 -12.76
C PHE A 122 -4.73 6.71 -12.61
N LEU A 123 -3.43 6.69 -12.29
CA LEU A 123 -2.63 7.90 -12.20
C LEU A 123 -2.42 8.48 -13.61
N VAL A 124 -2.96 9.66 -13.86
CA VAL A 124 -2.71 10.41 -15.10
C VAL A 124 -1.35 11.08 -15.04
N ARG A 125 -1.13 11.89 -13.99
CA ARG A 125 0.14 12.58 -13.74
C ARG A 125 0.34 12.95 -12.27
N MET A 126 1.59 13.15 -11.91
CA MET A 126 2.04 13.80 -10.68
C MET A 126 2.81 15.07 -11.04
N GLU A 127 2.72 16.09 -10.19
CA GLU A 127 3.41 17.37 -10.37
C GLU A 127 3.76 17.93 -9.00
N GLU A 128 5.02 18.35 -8.80
CA GLU A 128 5.38 19.12 -7.62
C GLU A 128 4.79 20.52 -7.71
N VAL A 129 4.11 20.96 -6.67
CA VAL A 129 3.40 22.24 -6.61
C VAL A 129 3.82 23.11 -5.42
N THR A 130 4.94 22.77 -4.78
CA THR A 130 5.46 23.44 -3.60
C THR A 130 5.64 24.94 -3.84
N ASP A 131 6.31 25.32 -4.93
CA ASP A 131 6.57 26.72 -5.28
C ASP A 131 5.29 27.50 -5.62
N ARG A 132 4.31 26.84 -6.24
CA ARG A 132 3.00 27.45 -6.55
C ARG A 132 2.24 27.80 -5.27
N ILE A 133 2.28 26.92 -4.28
CA ILE A 133 1.65 27.14 -2.99
C ILE A 133 2.40 28.21 -2.20
N ALA A 134 3.72 28.19 -2.22
CA ALA A 134 4.54 29.24 -1.60
C ALA A 134 4.30 30.63 -2.23
N ALA A 135 3.98 30.68 -3.53
CA ALA A 135 3.59 31.90 -4.23
C ALA A 135 2.14 32.35 -3.98
N GLY A 136 1.37 31.63 -3.13
CA GLY A 136 0.04 32.01 -2.70
C GLY A 136 -1.12 31.34 -3.45
N GLU A 137 -0.86 30.39 -4.38
CA GLU A 137 -1.91 29.59 -4.98
C GLU A 137 -2.38 28.53 -3.95
N THR A 138 -3.69 28.43 -3.72
CA THR A 138 -4.20 27.46 -2.76
C THR A 138 -4.28 26.05 -3.37
N ALA A 139 -4.13 25.01 -2.53
CA ALA A 139 -4.30 23.62 -2.94
C ALA A 139 -5.67 23.39 -3.62
N ALA A 140 -6.73 24.03 -3.14
CA ALA A 140 -8.06 23.95 -3.72
C ALA A 140 -8.10 24.50 -5.15
N GLN A 141 -7.45 25.65 -5.42
CA GLN A 141 -7.38 26.22 -6.78
C GLN A 141 -6.63 25.31 -7.73
N ILE A 142 -5.51 24.73 -7.28
CA ILE A 142 -4.71 23.78 -8.07
C ILE A 142 -5.56 22.54 -8.42
N VAL A 143 -6.26 21.99 -7.45
CA VAL A 143 -7.12 20.81 -7.62
C VAL A 143 -8.25 21.09 -8.61
N GLU A 144 -8.96 22.22 -8.48
CA GLU A 144 -10.07 22.54 -9.39
C GLU A 144 -9.59 22.77 -10.83
N LYS A 145 -8.45 23.41 -11.03
CA LYS A 145 -7.83 23.53 -12.37
C LYS A 145 -7.54 22.15 -12.97
N ALA A 146 -6.92 21.26 -12.18
CA ALA A 146 -6.56 19.92 -12.64
C ALA A 146 -7.78 19.05 -12.98
N LYS A 147 -8.88 19.16 -12.22
CA LYS A 147 -10.13 18.44 -12.52
C LYS A 147 -10.76 18.90 -13.83
N ALA A 148 -10.59 20.17 -14.19
CA ALA A 148 -11.16 20.73 -15.41
C ALA A 148 -10.43 20.27 -16.69
N GLU A 149 -9.24 19.67 -16.59
CA GLU A 149 -8.45 19.19 -17.73
C GLU A 149 -9.06 17.96 -18.42
N GLY A 150 -9.90 17.18 -17.73
CA GLY A 150 -10.49 15.98 -18.31
C GLY A 150 -11.77 15.52 -17.64
N THR A 151 -12.66 14.91 -18.41
CA THR A 151 -13.91 14.34 -17.89
C THR A 151 -13.62 13.17 -16.98
N GLY A 152 -14.18 13.17 -15.77
CA GLY A 152 -14.01 12.12 -14.78
C GLY A 152 -12.71 12.22 -13.98
N TYR A 153 -11.91 13.27 -14.17
CA TYR A 153 -10.69 13.47 -13.41
C TYR A 153 -10.99 13.76 -11.94
N LYS A 154 -10.18 13.15 -11.09
CA LYS A 154 -10.07 13.42 -9.66
C LYS A 154 -8.66 13.94 -9.40
N ALA A 155 -8.55 14.87 -8.48
CA ALA A 155 -7.26 15.42 -8.12
C ALA A 155 -7.16 15.65 -6.61
N SER A 156 -5.96 15.56 -6.07
CA SER A 156 -5.62 15.95 -4.70
C SER A 156 -4.22 16.55 -4.67
N VAL A 157 -3.97 17.39 -3.67
CA VAL A 157 -2.62 17.82 -3.30
C VAL A 157 -2.26 17.14 -2.00
N GLU A 158 -1.18 16.38 -2.02
CA GLU A 158 -0.69 15.61 -0.89
C GLU A 158 0.64 16.21 -0.40
N GLN A 159 0.79 16.27 0.92
CA GLN A 159 2.04 16.69 1.55
C GLN A 159 2.99 15.50 1.66
N MET A 160 4.22 15.67 1.21
CA MET A 160 5.29 14.70 1.31
C MET A 160 6.40 15.24 2.21
N TYR A 161 7.20 14.34 2.79
CA TYR A 161 8.36 14.70 3.60
C TYR A 161 8.01 15.71 4.72
N TYR A 162 6.94 15.39 5.49
CA TYR A 162 6.43 16.24 6.58
C TYR A 162 6.02 17.66 6.14
N GLY A 163 5.52 17.81 4.92
CA GLY A 163 5.05 19.08 4.36
C GLY A 163 6.12 19.91 3.68
N ASN A 164 7.37 19.43 3.59
CA ASN A 164 8.45 20.11 2.87
C ASN A 164 8.22 20.18 1.37
N GLN A 165 7.52 19.19 0.82
CA GLN A 165 7.11 19.17 -0.58
C GLN A 165 5.62 18.87 -0.69
N GLN A 166 4.99 19.42 -1.72
CA GLN A 166 3.59 19.21 -2.01
C GLN A 166 3.44 18.76 -3.46
N PHE A 167 2.68 17.67 -3.66
CA PHE A 167 2.48 17.08 -4.97
C PHE A 167 1.00 17.06 -5.33
N LEU A 168 0.70 17.53 -6.53
CA LEU A 168 -0.58 17.32 -7.17
C LEU A 168 -0.61 15.93 -7.79
N PHE A 169 -1.65 15.16 -7.47
CA PHE A 169 -1.99 13.90 -8.12
C PHE A 169 -3.25 14.08 -8.94
N VAL A 170 -3.21 13.69 -10.20
CA VAL A 170 -4.37 13.69 -11.09
C VAL A 170 -4.68 12.26 -11.48
N TYR A 171 -5.94 11.85 -11.33
CA TYR A 171 -6.41 10.49 -11.58
C TYR A 171 -7.59 10.48 -12.53
N GLU A 172 -7.72 9.42 -13.33
CA GLU A 172 -8.96 9.03 -13.99
C GLU A 172 -9.63 7.92 -13.17
N GLN A 173 -10.90 8.14 -12.77
CA GLN A 173 -11.62 7.22 -11.89
C GLN A 173 -12.67 6.42 -12.65
N PHE A 174 -12.69 5.09 -12.42
CA PHE A 174 -13.69 4.16 -12.92
C PHE A 174 -14.51 3.61 -11.77
N ASP A 175 -15.84 3.66 -11.90
CA ASP A 175 -16.81 3.31 -10.84
C ASP A 175 -17.54 1.98 -11.12
N ASP A 176 -17.42 1.39 -12.31
CA ASP A 176 -17.93 0.04 -12.60
C ASP A 176 -16.79 -0.99 -12.47
N VAL A 177 -16.67 -1.53 -11.26
CA VAL A 177 -15.65 -2.52 -10.91
C VAL A 177 -16.36 -3.76 -10.37
N ARG A 178 -16.22 -4.90 -11.05
CA ARG A 178 -16.96 -6.12 -10.75
C ARG A 178 -16.04 -7.19 -10.17
N LEU A 179 -16.54 -7.92 -9.16
CA LEU A 179 -15.84 -9.06 -8.59
C LEU A 179 -15.86 -10.21 -9.60
N VAL A 180 -14.69 -10.73 -9.93
CA VAL A 180 -14.50 -11.86 -10.86
C VAL A 180 -14.16 -13.13 -10.09
N ALA A 181 -13.24 -13.05 -9.13
CA ALA A 181 -12.82 -14.20 -8.37
C ALA A 181 -12.25 -13.82 -7.01
N ALA A 182 -12.48 -14.69 -6.05
CA ALA A 182 -11.82 -14.69 -4.75
C ALA A 182 -11.65 -16.13 -4.27
N PRO A 183 -10.47 -16.54 -3.80
CA PRO A 183 -10.30 -17.86 -3.21
C PRO A 183 -11.09 -17.95 -1.89
N PRO A 184 -11.39 -19.17 -1.43
CA PRO A 184 -11.95 -19.36 -0.09
C PRO A 184 -11.02 -18.79 0.99
N SER A 185 -11.59 -18.37 2.13
CA SER A 185 -10.81 -17.80 3.24
C SER A 185 -9.69 -18.73 3.74
N SER A 186 -9.85 -20.04 3.58
CA SER A 186 -8.80 -21.03 3.88
C SER A 186 -7.54 -20.86 3.03
N ILE A 187 -7.61 -20.12 1.92
CA ILE A 187 -6.48 -19.73 1.07
C ILE A 187 -6.22 -18.23 1.20
N GLY A 188 -7.23 -17.40 0.92
CA GLY A 188 -7.12 -15.94 0.88
C GLY A 188 -6.80 -15.28 2.23
N LYS A 189 -7.13 -15.96 3.32
CA LYS A 189 -6.81 -15.57 4.70
C LYS A 189 -6.15 -16.71 5.49
N PHE A 190 -5.34 -17.54 4.83
CA PHE A 190 -4.61 -18.61 5.48
C PHE A 190 -3.76 -18.10 6.63
N GLY A 191 -3.80 -18.80 7.77
CA GLY A 191 -3.13 -18.39 9.01
C GLY A 191 -3.89 -17.30 9.80
N GLY A 192 -4.94 -16.70 9.23
CA GLY A 192 -5.80 -15.73 9.89
C GLY A 192 -5.03 -14.57 10.53
N ASP A 193 -5.50 -14.14 11.70
CA ASP A 193 -4.85 -13.06 12.45
C ASP A 193 -3.55 -13.52 13.14
N THR A 194 -3.34 -14.84 13.32
CA THR A 194 -2.12 -15.40 13.91
C THR A 194 -0.90 -15.11 13.03
N ASP A 195 -1.01 -15.32 11.72
CA ASP A 195 0.09 -15.12 10.79
C ASP A 195 0.19 -13.68 10.27
N ASN A 196 -0.80 -12.82 10.55
CA ASN A 196 -0.79 -11.45 10.11
C ASN A 196 0.38 -10.68 10.75
N TRP A 197 1.12 -9.91 9.95
CA TRP A 197 2.35 -9.20 10.34
C TRP A 197 3.49 -10.13 10.82
N ILE A 198 3.47 -11.39 10.41
CA ILE A 198 4.49 -12.39 10.76
C ILE A 198 5.17 -12.87 9.48
N TRP A 199 6.47 -13.14 9.56
CA TRP A 199 7.29 -13.75 8.52
C TRP A 199 7.80 -15.13 8.98
N PRO A 200 7.85 -16.15 8.13
CA PRO A 200 7.32 -16.21 6.76
C PRO A 200 5.80 -16.28 6.71
N ARG A 201 5.21 -15.92 5.55
CA ARG A 201 3.77 -15.92 5.35
C ARG A 201 3.38 -16.80 4.17
N HIS A 202 2.32 -17.61 4.35
CA HIS A 202 1.87 -18.60 3.36
C HIS A 202 0.46 -18.33 2.83
N THR A 203 -0.08 -17.16 3.08
CA THR A 203 -1.41 -16.76 2.64
C THR A 203 -1.45 -16.57 1.13
N GLY A 204 -2.42 -17.15 0.44
CA GLY A 204 -2.75 -16.85 -0.94
C GLY A 204 -3.64 -15.61 -1.04
N ASP A 205 -3.10 -14.46 -0.64
CA ASP A 205 -3.82 -13.20 -0.46
C ASP A 205 -4.06 -12.49 -1.79
N PHE A 206 -5.00 -13.00 -2.59
CA PHE A 206 -5.39 -12.40 -3.85
C PHE A 206 -6.90 -12.37 -4.05
N SER A 207 -7.38 -11.42 -4.83
CA SER A 207 -8.73 -11.36 -5.40
C SER A 207 -8.68 -10.70 -6.77
N MET A 208 -9.64 -11.02 -7.62
CA MET A 208 -9.69 -10.56 -8.99
C MET A 208 -10.97 -9.76 -9.24
N PHE A 209 -10.81 -8.65 -9.90
CA PHE A 209 -11.89 -7.78 -10.33
C PHE A 209 -11.77 -7.51 -11.82
N ARG A 210 -12.78 -6.91 -12.41
CA ARG A 210 -12.70 -6.34 -13.76
C ARG A 210 -13.21 -4.92 -13.76
N VAL A 211 -12.43 -4.06 -14.39
CA VAL A 211 -12.82 -2.67 -14.66
C VAL A 211 -13.66 -2.64 -15.92
N TYR A 212 -14.82 -1.99 -15.84
CA TYR A 212 -15.72 -1.76 -16.97
C TYR A 212 -15.76 -0.28 -17.32
N ALA A 213 -16.05 -0.01 -18.59
CA ALA A 213 -16.09 1.32 -19.16
C ALA A 213 -17.29 1.46 -20.11
N SER A 214 -17.63 2.68 -20.50
CA SER A 214 -18.53 2.92 -21.62
C SER A 214 -17.98 2.30 -22.92
N LYS A 215 -18.83 2.19 -23.95
CA LYS A 215 -18.42 1.69 -25.29
C LYS A 215 -17.25 2.48 -25.88
N ASP A 216 -17.12 3.74 -25.54
CA ASP A 216 -16.02 4.64 -25.94
C ASP A 216 -14.77 4.49 -25.07
N ASN A 217 -14.73 3.49 -24.21
CA ASN A 217 -13.62 3.20 -23.29
C ASN A 217 -13.36 4.33 -22.28
N ARG A 218 -14.42 5.03 -21.85
CA ARG A 218 -14.36 6.12 -20.87
C ARG A 218 -14.98 5.71 -19.53
N PRO A 219 -14.58 6.36 -18.43
CA PRO A 219 -15.23 6.17 -17.14
C PRO A 219 -16.75 6.31 -17.24
N ALA A 220 -17.47 5.40 -16.60
CA ALA A 220 -18.92 5.41 -16.56
C ALA A 220 -19.41 4.83 -15.20
N ALA A 221 -20.58 5.28 -14.76
CA ALA A 221 -21.31 4.60 -13.70
C ALA A 221 -21.69 3.18 -14.15
N TYR A 222 -21.99 2.30 -13.19
CA TYR A 222 -22.45 0.95 -13.52
C TYR A 222 -23.59 0.95 -14.54
N SER A 223 -23.43 0.13 -15.56
CA SER A 223 -24.47 -0.15 -16.54
C SER A 223 -24.27 -1.57 -17.10
N PRO A 224 -25.36 -2.33 -17.33
CA PRO A 224 -25.26 -3.64 -18.01
C PRO A 224 -24.75 -3.52 -19.47
N GLN A 225 -24.76 -2.33 -20.07
CA GLN A 225 -24.23 -2.06 -21.40
C GLN A 225 -22.74 -1.72 -21.41
N ASN A 226 -22.12 -1.51 -20.24
CA ASN A 226 -20.70 -1.27 -20.16
C ASN A 226 -19.91 -2.50 -20.65
N VAL A 227 -18.73 -2.22 -21.20
CA VAL A 227 -17.82 -3.23 -21.75
C VAL A 227 -16.53 -3.27 -20.91
N PRO A 228 -15.78 -4.37 -20.92
CA PRO A 228 -14.47 -4.42 -20.27
C PRO A 228 -13.58 -3.26 -20.72
N TYR A 229 -12.98 -2.58 -19.77
CA TYR A 229 -12.02 -1.51 -20.01
C TYR A 229 -10.81 -2.03 -20.77
N ARG A 230 -10.36 -1.30 -21.77
CA ARG A 230 -9.15 -1.58 -22.55
C ARG A 230 -8.03 -0.64 -22.09
N PRO A 231 -7.12 -1.12 -21.21
CA PRO A 231 -6.07 -0.29 -20.63
C PRO A 231 -4.98 0.05 -21.66
N LYS A 232 -4.29 1.18 -21.45
CA LYS A 232 -3.10 1.55 -22.23
C LYS A 232 -1.94 0.57 -22.03
N LYS A 233 -1.88 -0.07 -20.87
CA LYS A 233 -0.88 -1.08 -20.49
C LYS A 233 -1.48 -2.08 -19.50
N HIS A 234 -1.04 -3.31 -19.57
CA HIS A 234 -1.27 -4.35 -18.58
C HIS A 234 0.03 -5.14 -18.36
N PHE A 235 0.13 -5.84 -17.24
CA PHE A 235 1.26 -6.71 -16.93
C PHE A 235 1.03 -8.13 -17.41
N SER A 236 2.10 -8.78 -17.82
CA SER A 236 2.12 -10.24 -18.01
C SER A 236 2.64 -10.90 -16.74
N ILE A 237 1.98 -11.95 -16.30
CA ILE A 237 2.41 -12.73 -15.14
C ILE A 237 3.60 -13.62 -15.57
N SER A 238 4.74 -13.46 -14.88
CA SER A 238 5.90 -14.30 -15.07
C SER A 238 5.78 -15.58 -14.26
N THR A 239 5.88 -16.73 -14.92
CA THR A 239 5.92 -18.06 -14.26
C THR A 239 7.33 -18.56 -14.02
N LYS A 240 8.36 -17.77 -14.39
CA LYS A 240 9.77 -18.14 -14.20
C LYS A 240 10.24 -18.10 -12.75
N GLY A 241 9.51 -17.39 -11.89
CA GLY A 241 9.94 -17.10 -10.52
C GLY A 241 11.11 -16.11 -10.47
N VAL A 242 11.70 -15.98 -9.30
CA VAL A 242 12.87 -15.15 -9.01
C VAL A 242 13.95 -16.01 -8.34
N LYS A 243 15.20 -15.61 -8.46
CA LYS A 243 16.37 -16.25 -7.84
C LYS A 243 17.08 -15.24 -6.94
N GLU A 244 17.89 -15.73 -6.02
CA GLU A 244 18.75 -14.87 -5.23
C GLU A 244 19.67 -14.03 -6.14
N GLY A 245 19.73 -12.72 -5.86
CA GLY A 245 20.44 -11.73 -6.67
C GLY A 245 19.65 -11.13 -7.83
N ASP A 246 18.44 -11.61 -8.11
CA ASP A 246 17.58 -10.94 -9.10
C ASP A 246 17.07 -9.61 -8.54
N PHE A 247 17.02 -8.60 -9.41
CA PHE A 247 16.39 -7.33 -9.07
C PHE A 247 14.88 -7.50 -8.93
N THR A 248 14.32 -7.04 -7.81
CA THR A 248 12.88 -6.98 -7.55
C THR A 248 12.50 -5.61 -7.03
N MET A 249 11.29 -5.17 -7.30
CA MET A 249 10.72 -3.95 -6.75
C MET A 249 9.21 -4.10 -6.54
N ILE A 250 8.66 -3.29 -5.65
CA ILE A 250 7.22 -3.12 -5.46
C ILE A 250 6.82 -1.78 -6.07
N TYR A 251 5.74 -1.76 -6.84
CA TYR A 251 5.18 -0.56 -7.45
C TYR A 251 3.71 -0.42 -7.06
N GLY A 252 3.32 0.75 -6.54
CA GLY A 252 1.93 0.98 -6.16
C GLY A 252 1.73 2.13 -5.19
N PHE A 253 0.68 2.03 -4.39
CA PHE A 253 0.22 3.04 -3.44
C PHE A 253 0.44 2.52 -2.01
N PRO A 254 1.61 2.75 -1.41
CA PRO A 254 1.93 2.28 -0.07
C PRO A 254 1.18 3.07 1.00
N GLY A 255 1.13 2.51 2.22
CA GLY A 255 0.73 3.24 3.41
C GLY A 255 1.80 4.25 3.86
N ASN A 256 1.69 4.70 5.10
CA ASN A 256 2.63 5.64 5.70
C ASN A 256 3.72 4.91 6.48
N THR A 257 4.93 5.50 6.51
CA THR A 257 5.99 5.13 7.44
C THR A 257 6.28 6.28 8.39
N GLN A 258 6.76 5.94 9.59
CA GLN A 258 7.20 6.89 10.62
C GLN A 258 8.69 6.70 10.95
N GLU A 259 9.47 6.27 9.99
CA GLU A 259 10.90 5.95 10.14
C GLU A 259 11.72 7.14 10.67
N TYR A 260 11.41 8.35 10.21
CA TYR A 260 12.20 9.55 10.48
C TYR A 260 11.69 10.41 11.65
N ILE A 261 10.93 9.83 12.57
CA ILE A 261 10.53 10.51 13.81
C ILE A 261 11.60 10.36 14.92
N LEU A 262 11.59 11.26 15.89
CA LEU A 262 12.54 11.30 17.00
C LEU A 262 12.31 10.18 18.03
N SER A 263 13.33 9.95 18.86
CA SER A 263 13.30 8.96 19.95
C SER A 263 12.12 9.14 20.89
N ASP A 264 11.79 10.36 21.29
CA ASP A 264 10.66 10.70 22.17
C ASP A 264 9.32 10.29 21.55
N ALA A 265 9.14 10.53 20.24
CA ALA A 265 7.93 10.15 19.53
C ALA A 265 7.81 8.61 19.40
N VAL A 266 8.92 7.91 19.17
CA VAL A 266 8.94 6.44 19.18
C VAL A 266 8.61 5.89 20.56
N ALA A 267 9.18 6.45 21.64
CA ALA A 267 8.86 6.06 23.00
C ALA A 267 7.37 6.28 23.32
N TYR A 268 6.81 7.43 22.95
CA TYR A 268 5.37 7.70 23.13
C TYR A 268 4.49 6.67 22.39
N ILE A 269 4.85 6.31 21.15
CA ILE A 269 4.12 5.30 20.38
C ILE A 269 4.14 3.95 21.10
N ALA A 270 5.33 3.48 21.48
CA ALA A 270 5.50 2.15 22.08
C ALA A 270 4.93 2.02 23.49
N GLU A 271 5.07 3.09 24.32
CA GLU A 271 4.76 3.02 25.76
C GLU A 271 3.35 3.53 26.11
N ARG A 272 2.75 4.37 25.26
CA ARG A 272 1.46 5.03 25.55
C ARG A 272 0.40 4.76 24.47
N SER A 273 0.70 5.15 23.23
CA SER A 273 -0.28 5.17 22.15
C SER A 273 -0.71 3.74 21.78
N ASP A 274 0.23 2.86 21.51
CA ASP A 274 -0.08 1.49 21.05
C ASP A 274 -0.69 0.63 22.16
N PRO A 275 -0.20 0.63 23.42
CA PRO A 275 -0.89 -0.07 24.51
C PRO A 275 -2.34 0.35 24.69
N ALA A 276 -2.64 1.65 24.63
CA ALA A 276 -4.01 2.15 24.75
C ALA A 276 -4.91 1.68 23.58
N LYS A 277 -4.42 1.78 22.36
CA LYS A 277 -5.12 1.30 21.15
C LYS A 277 -5.36 -0.22 21.18
N ILE A 278 -4.36 -0.98 21.62
CA ILE A 278 -4.45 -2.44 21.76
C ILE A 278 -5.54 -2.79 22.77
N ALA A 279 -5.54 -2.17 23.97
CA ALA A 279 -6.54 -2.44 25.01
C ALA A 279 -7.98 -2.21 24.52
N ILE A 280 -8.23 -1.05 23.84
CA ILE A 280 -9.55 -0.73 23.31
C ILE A 280 -9.98 -1.73 22.24
N ARG A 281 -9.07 -2.11 21.34
CA ARG A 281 -9.39 -3.06 20.26
C ARG A 281 -9.58 -4.48 20.75
N THR A 282 -8.85 -4.91 21.78
CA THR A 282 -9.07 -6.22 22.42
C THR A 282 -10.51 -6.34 22.88
N GLY A 283 -11.02 -5.39 23.66
CA GLY A 283 -12.42 -5.44 24.10
C GLY A 283 -13.43 -5.41 22.95
N ARG A 284 -13.15 -4.68 21.88
CA ARG A 284 -14.03 -4.68 20.68
C ARG A 284 -13.99 -6.00 19.93
N LEU A 285 -12.82 -6.61 19.78
CA LEU A 285 -12.66 -7.91 19.13
C LEU A 285 -13.38 -9.00 19.91
N ASP A 286 -13.25 -9.03 21.25
CA ASP A 286 -13.94 -10.00 22.10
C ASP A 286 -15.47 -9.98 21.92
N ILE A 287 -16.06 -8.78 21.82
CA ILE A 287 -17.49 -8.62 21.59
C ILE A 287 -17.88 -9.10 20.19
N ILE A 288 -17.15 -8.68 19.16
CA ILE A 288 -17.46 -9.03 17.77
C ILE A 288 -17.25 -10.53 17.55
N THR A 289 -16.18 -11.13 18.07
CA THR A 289 -15.89 -12.56 17.94
C THR A 289 -17.01 -13.39 18.55
N LYS A 290 -17.46 -13.07 19.77
CA LYS A 290 -18.60 -13.76 20.39
C LYS A 290 -19.88 -13.67 19.56
N ALA A 291 -20.16 -12.50 18.97
CA ALA A 291 -21.31 -12.36 18.09
C ALA A 291 -21.16 -13.21 16.82
N GLN A 292 -19.98 -13.24 16.22
CA GLN A 292 -19.69 -14.06 15.03
C GLN A 292 -19.77 -15.58 15.30
N GLU A 293 -19.39 -16.03 16.48
CA GLU A 293 -19.50 -17.43 16.90
C GLU A 293 -20.93 -17.88 17.17
N SER A 294 -21.81 -16.94 17.55
CA SER A 294 -23.19 -17.25 17.91
C SER A 294 -24.14 -17.39 16.72
N ASP A 295 -23.81 -16.75 15.57
CA ASP A 295 -24.73 -16.67 14.43
C ASP A 295 -23.96 -16.52 13.10
N PRO A 296 -24.20 -17.40 12.11
CA PRO A 296 -23.57 -17.32 10.78
C PRO A 296 -23.85 -16.01 10.04
N ALA A 297 -25.03 -15.40 10.20
CA ALA A 297 -25.34 -14.12 9.57
C ALA A 297 -24.53 -12.96 10.20
N LEU A 298 -24.37 -12.98 11.53
CA LEU A 298 -23.50 -12.02 12.23
C LEU A 298 -22.04 -12.24 11.88
N ARG A 299 -21.61 -13.49 11.67
CA ARG A 299 -20.25 -13.80 11.20
C ARG A 299 -19.96 -13.13 9.87
N ILE A 300 -20.83 -13.24 8.89
CA ILE A 300 -20.71 -12.58 7.59
C ILE A 300 -20.78 -11.05 7.76
N HIS A 301 -21.78 -10.55 8.47
CA HIS A 301 -22.01 -9.12 8.63
C HIS A 301 -20.83 -8.36 9.26
N TYR A 302 -20.14 -8.96 10.22
CA TYR A 302 -19.03 -8.33 10.90
C TYR A 302 -17.64 -8.70 10.34
N ALA A 303 -17.54 -9.52 9.29
CA ALA A 303 -16.28 -10.08 8.81
C ALA A 303 -15.26 -9.00 8.43
N ALA A 304 -15.61 -8.04 7.57
CA ALA A 304 -14.70 -6.97 7.15
C ALA A 304 -14.36 -6.02 8.31
N LYS A 305 -15.32 -5.73 9.18
CA LYS A 305 -15.09 -4.89 10.37
C LYS A 305 -14.15 -5.56 11.36
N HIS A 306 -14.33 -6.84 11.63
CA HIS A 306 -13.43 -7.64 12.46
C HIS A 306 -12.02 -7.63 11.88
N ALA A 307 -11.88 -7.93 10.59
CA ALA A 307 -10.58 -7.97 9.91
C ALA A 307 -9.84 -6.62 9.99
N SER A 308 -10.53 -5.50 9.76
CA SER A 308 -9.93 -4.17 9.87
C SER A 308 -9.46 -3.83 11.31
N ILE A 309 -10.23 -4.21 12.32
CA ILE A 309 -9.87 -3.99 13.72
C ILE A 309 -8.68 -4.87 14.10
N ALA A 310 -8.71 -6.15 13.75
CA ALA A 310 -7.69 -7.14 14.07
C ALA A 310 -6.36 -6.81 13.37
N ASN A 311 -6.39 -6.33 12.12
CA ASN A 311 -5.20 -5.95 11.38
C ASN A 311 -4.37 -4.87 12.11
N ALA A 312 -5.00 -3.79 12.53
CA ALA A 312 -4.31 -2.72 13.25
C ALA A 312 -3.91 -3.16 14.67
N TRP A 313 -4.77 -3.91 15.36
CA TRP A 313 -4.49 -4.48 16.68
C TRP A 313 -3.22 -5.35 16.67
N LYS A 314 -3.10 -6.24 15.70
CA LYS A 314 -1.94 -7.11 15.54
C LYS A 314 -0.69 -6.34 15.14
N LYS A 315 -0.82 -5.33 14.24
CA LYS A 315 0.28 -4.45 13.85
C LYS A 315 0.91 -3.77 15.06
N TRP A 316 0.11 -3.13 15.90
CA TRP A 316 0.63 -2.39 17.06
C TRP A 316 1.30 -3.28 18.10
N GLN A 317 0.81 -4.51 18.30
CA GLN A 317 1.51 -5.50 19.15
C GLN A 317 2.90 -5.83 18.59
N GLY A 318 2.99 -6.08 17.29
CA GLY A 318 4.27 -6.35 16.62
C GLY A 318 5.20 -5.14 16.61
N GLU A 319 4.66 -3.95 16.43
CA GLU A 319 5.40 -2.68 16.43
C GLU A 319 6.02 -2.40 17.79
N ALA A 320 5.24 -2.43 18.87
CA ALA A 320 5.73 -2.24 20.23
C ALA A 320 6.82 -3.27 20.61
N LEU A 321 6.58 -4.55 20.29
CA LEU A 321 7.54 -5.62 20.53
C LEU A 321 8.83 -5.46 19.69
N GLY A 322 8.71 -5.01 18.44
CA GLY A 322 9.84 -4.77 17.55
C GLY A 322 10.70 -3.59 18.00
N ILE A 323 10.09 -2.50 18.43
CA ILE A 323 10.76 -1.31 18.99
C ILE A 323 11.57 -1.70 20.22
N ASP A 324 10.95 -2.45 21.14
CA ASP A 324 11.62 -2.92 22.36
C ASP A 324 12.80 -3.85 22.04
N ARG A 325 12.57 -4.92 21.29
CA ARG A 325 13.61 -5.92 20.95
C ARG A 325 14.81 -5.36 20.21
N ARG A 326 14.60 -4.32 19.41
CA ARG A 326 15.67 -3.69 18.65
C ARG A 326 16.36 -2.55 19.39
N GLY A 327 15.86 -2.16 20.56
CA GLY A 327 16.34 -0.98 21.28
C GLY A 327 16.22 0.31 20.46
N THR A 328 15.14 0.41 19.65
CA THR A 328 14.98 1.47 18.65
C THR A 328 15.02 2.87 19.26
N VAL A 329 14.43 3.05 20.44
CA VAL A 329 14.43 4.35 21.15
C VAL A 329 15.87 4.78 21.48
N ALA A 330 16.67 3.87 22.06
CA ALA A 330 18.08 4.16 22.39
C ALA A 330 18.92 4.45 21.15
N ALA A 331 18.77 3.66 20.09
CA ALA A 331 19.50 3.85 18.83
C ALA A 331 19.17 5.22 18.18
N LYS A 332 17.92 5.65 18.21
CA LYS A 332 17.52 6.98 17.72
C LYS A 332 18.08 8.11 18.60
N PHE A 333 18.02 7.97 19.90
CA PHE A 333 18.60 8.93 20.83
C PHE A 333 20.10 9.09 20.64
N ASP A 334 20.83 7.98 20.41
CA ASP A 334 22.25 8.04 20.08
C ASP A 334 22.51 8.79 18.77
N TYR A 335 21.68 8.56 17.75
CA TYR A 335 21.79 9.27 16.48
C TYR A 335 21.49 10.78 16.64
N GLU A 336 20.46 11.15 17.40
CA GLU A 336 20.13 12.54 17.74
C GLU A 336 21.26 13.22 18.49
N THR A 337 21.90 12.50 19.42
CA THR A 337 23.07 12.98 20.16
C THR A 337 24.25 13.25 19.22
N GLN A 338 24.53 12.33 18.28
CA GLN A 338 25.57 12.50 17.25
C GLN A 338 25.27 13.73 16.38
N PHE A 339 24.02 13.89 15.95
CA PHE A 339 23.61 15.07 15.20
C PHE A 339 23.80 16.34 16.02
N GLY A 340 23.42 16.35 17.31
CA GLY A 340 23.63 17.47 18.21
C GLY A 340 25.09 17.86 18.33
N LEU A 341 25.99 16.89 18.48
CA LEU A 341 27.44 17.13 18.50
C LEU A 341 27.96 17.67 17.16
N TRP A 342 27.48 17.11 16.03
CA TRP A 342 27.84 17.58 14.70
C TRP A 342 27.35 19.01 14.42
N SER A 343 26.21 19.41 14.98
CA SER A 343 25.62 20.75 14.80
C SER A 343 26.34 21.86 15.60
N VAL A 344 27.25 21.52 16.52
CA VAL A 344 28.04 22.50 17.26
C VAL A 344 28.85 23.38 16.29
N GLY A 345 28.69 24.68 16.40
CA GLY A 345 29.31 25.67 15.52
C GLY A 345 28.60 25.86 14.15
N ARG A 346 27.42 25.27 13.98
CA ARG A 346 26.54 25.42 12.81
C ARG A 346 25.20 26.02 13.23
N PRO A 347 25.09 27.36 13.30
CA PRO A 347 23.90 28.04 13.87
C PRO A 347 22.60 27.67 13.17
N GLU A 348 22.65 27.37 11.87
CA GLU A 348 21.52 26.97 11.03
C GLU A 348 20.87 25.66 11.47
N TYR A 349 21.60 24.81 12.21
CA TYR A 349 21.10 23.52 12.73
C TYR A 349 20.88 23.56 14.26
N ALA A 350 21.18 24.70 14.90
CA ALA A 350 21.02 24.82 16.34
C ALA A 350 19.55 24.72 16.75
N GLY A 351 19.25 23.82 17.70
CA GLY A 351 17.88 23.64 18.21
C GLY A 351 16.95 22.81 17.35
N VAL A 352 17.40 22.25 16.21
CA VAL A 352 16.56 21.42 15.33
C VAL A 352 15.96 20.24 16.09
N VAL A 353 16.76 19.46 16.82
CA VAL A 353 16.26 18.30 17.58
C VAL A 353 15.25 18.72 18.64
N MET A 354 15.55 19.79 19.39
CA MET A 354 14.64 20.30 20.42
C MET A 354 13.33 20.84 19.81
N GLY A 355 13.43 21.55 18.67
CA GLY A 355 12.26 22.06 17.96
C GLY A 355 11.34 20.94 17.44
N LEU A 356 11.92 19.88 16.90
CA LEU A 356 11.18 18.72 16.43
C LEU A 356 10.55 17.92 17.57
N SER A 357 11.25 17.75 18.71
CA SER A 357 10.71 17.08 19.90
C SER A 357 9.46 17.79 20.43
N LEU A 358 9.45 19.12 20.47
CA LEU A 358 8.29 19.90 20.90
C LEU A 358 7.06 19.77 20.01
N ILE A 359 7.24 19.52 18.72
CA ILE A 359 6.12 19.31 17.76
C ILE A 359 5.40 17.98 18.03
N HIS A 360 6.09 16.97 18.55
CA HIS A 360 5.55 15.64 18.79
C HIS A 360 4.95 15.44 20.19
N ILE A 361 5.14 16.37 21.07
CA ILE A 361 4.56 16.39 22.44
C ILE A 361 3.22 17.16 22.47
#